data_6eadcbe4b60f74a48e55abc9f8b67b4e
#
_entry.id   6eadcbe4b60f74a48e55abc9f8b67b4e
#
_cell.length_a   1.000
_cell.length_b   1.000
_cell.length_c   1.000
_cell.angle_alpha   90.00
_cell.angle_beta   90.00
_cell.angle_gamma   90.00
#
_symmetry.space_group_name_H-M   'P 1'
#
loop_
_entity.id
_entity.type
_entity.pdbx_description
1 polymer ?
#
loop_
_entity_poly.entity_id
_entity_poly.type
_entity_poly.pdbx_seq_one_letter_code
_entity_poly.pdbx_strand_id
1 'polypeptide(L)'
;MTVENSGAVAARVPPSWDETFMQLARVYAQRSKDPGTQVGAVIAGADHRQLSAGYNGEPRGFTGYDDMPWARESGRGELDTKYPYVVHAEENAVLNYRGVMRDMEGATVYVTHYPCNKCARILAQVGIKRVVYGVDWDDGRRDAAEKIMRMAGISVEQYRT
;
A
#
# COMPACT_ATOMS: atom_id res chain seq x y z
N MET A 1 -59.66 12.63 7.51
CA MET A 1 -58.55 12.39 6.57
C MET A 1 -57.26 12.35 7.38
N THR A 2 -56.80 11.16 7.66
CA THR A 2 -55.53 10.94 8.37
C THR A 2 -54.39 11.06 7.34
N VAL A 3 -53.57 12.07 7.50
CA VAL A 3 -52.31 12.22 6.72
C VAL A 3 -51.41 11.13 7.17
N GLU A 4 -51.19 10.10 6.33
CA GLU A 4 -50.14 9.12 6.57
C GLU A 4 -48.79 9.79 6.56
N ASN A 5 -48.12 9.70 7.70
CA ASN A 5 -46.75 10.16 7.87
C ASN A 5 -45.87 9.28 7.00
N SER A 6 -45.46 9.77 5.83
CA SER A 6 -44.48 9.09 4.97
C SER A 6 -43.17 9.03 5.76
N GLY A 7 -42.89 7.86 6.35
CA GLY A 7 -41.67 7.63 7.08
C GLY A 7 -40.46 7.98 6.22
N ALA A 8 -39.80 9.10 6.52
CA ALA A 8 -38.56 9.48 5.84
C ALA A 8 -37.51 8.39 6.05
N VAL A 9 -37.07 7.73 4.99
CA VAL A 9 -35.99 6.76 5.05
C VAL A 9 -34.70 7.52 5.28
N ALA A 10 -34.01 7.26 6.40
CA ALA A 10 -32.73 7.89 6.69
C ALA A 10 -31.67 7.45 5.67
N ALA A 11 -30.84 8.40 5.23
CA ALA A 11 -29.74 8.10 4.34
C ALA A 11 -28.73 7.16 5.04
N ARG A 12 -28.20 6.22 4.28
CA ARG A 12 -27.14 5.31 4.76
C ARG A 12 -25.86 6.11 5.02
N VAL A 13 -25.19 5.86 6.14
CA VAL A 13 -23.85 6.37 6.39
C VAL A 13 -22.83 5.44 5.71
N PRO A 14 -22.07 5.90 4.72
CA PRO A 14 -21.04 5.09 4.07
C PRO A 14 -19.82 4.92 4.98
N PRO A 15 -18.95 3.91 4.74
CA PRO A 15 -17.65 3.82 5.39
C PRO A 15 -16.80 5.06 5.07
N SER A 16 -15.86 5.40 5.94
CA SER A 16 -14.90 6.47 5.67
C SER A 16 -14.01 6.13 4.46
N TRP A 17 -13.37 7.15 3.87
CA TRP A 17 -12.41 6.92 2.79
C TRP A 17 -11.23 6.08 3.24
N ASP A 18 -10.74 6.29 4.46
CA ASP A 18 -9.65 5.48 5.02
C ASP A 18 -10.04 4.00 5.15
N GLU A 19 -11.25 3.74 5.66
CA GLU A 19 -11.78 2.39 5.71
C GLU A 19 -11.92 1.77 4.32
N THR A 20 -12.48 2.51 3.37
CA THR A 20 -12.68 2.05 2.00
C THR A 20 -11.36 1.67 1.34
N PHE A 21 -10.37 2.57 1.38
CA PHE A 21 -9.08 2.32 0.73
C PHE A 21 -8.22 1.28 1.46
N MET A 22 -8.32 1.17 2.79
CA MET A 22 -7.66 0.08 3.53
C MET A 22 -8.27 -1.28 3.19
N GLN A 23 -9.57 -1.38 3.01
CA GLN A 23 -10.23 -2.60 2.53
C GLN A 23 -9.73 -2.97 1.12
N LEU A 24 -9.63 -2.00 0.20
CA LEU A 24 -9.08 -2.22 -1.13
C LEU A 24 -7.62 -2.69 -1.07
N ALA A 25 -6.78 -2.07 -0.25
CA ALA A 25 -5.40 -2.52 -0.06
C ALA A 25 -5.33 -3.98 0.41
N ARG A 26 -6.21 -4.40 1.33
CA ARG A 26 -6.32 -5.79 1.78
C ARG A 26 -6.77 -6.74 0.65
N VAL A 27 -7.66 -6.30 -0.22
CA VAL A 27 -8.07 -7.07 -1.42
C VAL A 27 -6.88 -7.26 -2.36
N TYR A 28 -6.13 -6.20 -2.63
CA TYR A 28 -4.92 -6.30 -3.46
C TYR A 28 -3.85 -7.22 -2.85
N ALA A 29 -3.68 -7.21 -1.54
CA ALA A 29 -2.74 -8.11 -0.86
C ALA A 29 -3.00 -9.59 -1.16
N GLN A 30 -4.26 -9.99 -1.36
CA GLN A 30 -4.65 -11.36 -1.69
C GLN A 30 -4.15 -11.82 -3.08
N ARG A 31 -3.69 -10.90 -3.93
CA ARG A 31 -3.07 -11.21 -5.22
C ARG A 31 -1.61 -11.62 -5.10
N SER A 32 -0.97 -11.33 -3.98
CA SER A 32 0.43 -11.69 -3.76
C SER A 32 0.60 -13.21 -3.72
N LYS A 33 1.60 -13.70 -4.45
CA LYS A 33 2.03 -15.10 -4.42
C LYS A 33 3.09 -15.38 -3.34
N ASP A 34 3.55 -14.35 -2.62
CA ASP A 34 4.51 -14.52 -1.53
C ASP A 34 3.91 -15.41 -0.44
N PRO A 35 4.47 -16.59 -0.17
CA PRO A 35 3.91 -17.50 0.82
C PRO A 35 4.05 -17.00 2.26
N GLY A 36 4.94 -16.05 2.50
CA GLY A 36 5.27 -15.56 3.85
C GLY A 36 4.52 -14.29 4.24
N THR A 37 4.42 -13.31 3.34
CA THR A 37 3.81 -12.01 3.67
C THR A 37 3.14 -11.41 2.44
N GLN A 38 1.83 -11.22 2.50
CA GLN A 38 1.06 -10.62 1.43
C GLN A 38 0.78 -9.15 1.79
N VAL A 39 1.27 -8.25 0.95
CA VAL A 39 1.13 -6.80 1.13
C VAL A 39 0.37 -6.21 -0.06
N GLY A 40 -0.55 -5.32 0.21
CA GLY A 40 -1.27 -4.55 -0.81
C GLY A 40 -1.18 -3.06 -0.51
N ALA A 41 -1.14 -2.26 -1.55
CA ALA A 41 -1.11 -0.81 -1.48
C ALA A 41 -2.08 -0.18 -2.48
N VAL A 42 -2.71 0.92 -2.08
CA VAL A 42 -3.58 1.75 -2.93
C VAL A 42 -3.12 3.20 -2.82
N ILE A 43 -3.01 3.89 -3.94
CA ILE A 43 -2.74 5.33 -3.99
C ILE A 43 -4.04 6.04 -4.35
N ALA A 44 -4.45 6.97 -3.51
CA ALA A 44 -5.62 7.82 -3.72
C ALA A 44 -5.23 9.29 -3.78
N GLY A 45 -5.72 10.00 -4.78
CA GLY A 45 -5.55 11.44 -4.91
C GLY A 45 -6.23 12.22 -3.78
N ALA A 46 -5.92 13.50 -3.68
CA ALA A 46 -6.54 14.39 -2.68
C ALA A 46 -8.06 14.52 -2.84
N ASP A 47 -8.59 14.19 -4.00
CA ASP A 47 -10.03 14.15 -4.33
C ASP A 47 -10.67 12.78 -4.06
N HIS A 48 -9.98 11.88 -3.38
CA HIS A 48 -10.40 10.51 -3.07
C HIS A 48 -10.62 9.60 -4.29
N ARG A 49 -10.04 9.93 -5.44
CA ARG A 49 -10.01 9.00 -6.58
C ARG A 49 -8.84 8.04 -6.43
N GLN A 50 -9.12 6.76 -6.66
CA GLN A 50 -8.04 5.79 -6.76
C GLN A 50 -7.20 6.09 -8.00
N LEU A 51 -5.92 6.38 -7.80
CA LEU A 51 -4.96 6.60 -8.88
C LEU A 51 -4.34 5.29 -9.34
N SER A 52 -3.92 4.47 -8.40
CA SER A 52 -3.22 3.21 -8.67
C SER A 52 -3.32 2.24 -7.49
N ALA A 53 -2.91 1.01 -7.74
CA ALA A 53 -2.76 -0.01 -6.72
C ALA A 53 -1.65 -1.00 -7.07
N GLY A 54 -1.14 -1.70 -6.06
CA GLY A 54 -0.11 -2.72 -6.21
C GLY A 54 -0.16 -3.74 -5.08
N TYR A 55 0.52 -4.83 -5.29
CA TYR A 55 0.79 -5.87 -4.28
C TYR A 55 2.22 -6.37 -4.46
N ASN A 56 2.80 -6.94 -3.40
CA ASN A 56 4.16 -7.46 -3.50
C ASN A 56 4.21 -8.75 -4.32
N GLY A 57 5.29 -8.91 -5.09
CA GLY A 57 5.42 -10.06 -5.97
C GLY A 57 6.73 -10.12 -6.73
N GLU A 58 6.82 -11.13 -7.58
CA GLU A 58 7.95 -11.33 -8.48
C GLU A 58 8.03 -10.20 -9.54
N PRO A 59 9.23 -9.88 -10.05
CA PRO A 59 9.39 -8.97 -11.17
C PRO A 59 8.71 -9.50 -12.43
N ARG A 60 8.33 -8.59 -13.31
CA ARG A 60 7.81 -8.97 -14.63
C ARG A 60 8.86 -9.78 -15.41
N GLY A 61 8.42 -10.88 -15.99
CA GLY A 61 9.29 -11.79 -16.73
C GLY A 61 9.65 -13.06 -15.97
N PHE A 62 9.46 -13.10 -14.64
CA PHE A 62 9.52 -14.35 -13.90
C PHE A 62 8.28 -15.18 -14.24
N THR A 63 8.46 -16.37 -14.80
CA THR A 63 7.36 -17.12 -15.44
C THR A 63 6.83 -18.26 -14.59
N GLY A 64 7.44 -18.56 -13.47
CA GLY A 64 7.02 -19.66 -12.60
C GLY A 64 7.48 -19.55 -11.15
N TYR A 65 6.97 -20.45 -10.34
CA TYR A 65 7.36 -20.58 -8.94
C TYR A 65 8.86 -20.87 -8.77
N ASP A 66 9.47 -21.51 -9.77
CA ASP A 66 10.84 -21.95 -9.71
C ASP A 66 11.86 -20.83 -9.96
N ASP A 67 11.41 -19.72 -10.60
CA ASP A 67 12.26 -18.56 -10.88
C ASP A 67 12.42 -17.63 -9.68
N MET A 68 11.50 -17.68 -8.70
CA MET A 68 11.49 -16.80 -7.55
C MET A 68 11.88 -17.54 -6.27
N PRO A 69 13.03 -17.21 -5.66
CA PRO A 69 13.41 -17.78 -4.37
C PRO A 69 12.60 -17.13 -3.26
N TRP A 70 11.49 -17.74 -2.88
CA TRP A 70 10.58 -17.20 -1.84
C TRP A 70 11.11 -17.31 -0.40
N ALA A 71 12.23 -17.99 -0.18
CA ALA A 71 12.84 -18.13 1.14
C ALA A 71 13.18 -16.76 1.76
N ARG A 72 13.06 -16.67 3.06
CA ARG A 72 13.50 -15.49 3.84
C ARG A 72 14.97 -15.60 4.24
N GLU A 73 15.45 -16.82 4.41
CA GLU A 73 16.81 -17.14 4.82
C GLU A 73 17.36 -18.25 3.92
N SER A 74 18.64 -18.19 3.63
CA SER A 74 19.34 -19.23 2.91
C SER A 74 20.78 -19.38 3.43
N GLY A 75 21.20 -20.63 3.65
CA GLY A 75 22.59 -20.94 3.98
C GLY A 75 23.58 -20.64 2.85
N ARG A 76 23.09 -20.36 1.63
CA ARG A 76 23.89 -20.02 0.45
C ARG A 76 24.01 -18.52 0.17
N GLY A 77 23.31 -17.69 0.94
CA GLY A 77 23.41 -16.24 0.86
C GLY A 77 22.11 -15.53 0.43
N GLU A 78 22.16 -14.20 0.38
CA GLU A 78 21.01 -13.35 0.13
C GLU A 78 20.37 -13.58 -1.25
N LEU A 79 21.17 -13.93 -2.27
CA LEU A 79 20.68 -14.16 -3.63
C LEU A 79 19.74 -15.39 -3.75
N ASP A 80 19.77 -16.29 -2.78
CA ASP A 80 18.83 -17.42 -2.69
C ASP A 80 17.59 -17.10 -1.83
N THR A 81 17.37 -15.82 -1.53
CA THR A 81 16.20 -15.32 -0.81
C THR A 81 15.37 -14.40 -1.70
N LYS A 82 14.12 -14.12 -1.27
CA LYS A 82 13.24 -13.22 -2.03
C LYS A 82 13.67 -11.75 -2.04
N TYR A 83 14.49 -11.32 -1.08
CA TYR A 83 14.74 -9.89 -0.83
C TYR A 83 15.41 -9.11 -1.96
N PRO A 84 16.34 -9.67 -2.75
CA PRO A 84 16.88 -8.97 -3.91
C PRO A 84 15.90 -8.82 -5.07
N TYR A 85 14.84 -9.64 -5.11
CA TYR A 85 13.97 -9.77 -6.28
C TYR A 85 12.56 -9.23 -6.05
N VAL A 86 12.01 -9.38 -4.85
CA VAL A 86 10.62 -9.00 -4.58
C VAL A 86 10.40 -7.51 -4.81
N VAL A 87 9.43 -7.18 -5.65
CA VAL A 87 8.91 -5.82 -5.82
C VAL A 87 7.86 -5.57 -4.75
N HIS A 88 8.01 -4.50 -3.99
CA HIS A 88 7.09 -4.18 -2.90
C HIS A 88 5.76 -3.65 -3.41
N ALA A 89 4.71 -3.74 -2.59
CA ALA A 89 3.36 -3.31 -2.96
C ALA A 89 3.29 -1.81 -3.29
N GLU A 90 3.96 -0.98 -2.49
CA GLU A 90 4.03 0.47 -2.68
C GLU A 90 4.78 0.83 -3.97
N GLU A 91 5.91 0.16 -4.22
CA GLU A 91 6.67 0.31 -5.44
C GLU A 91 5.83 -0.08 -6.66
N ASN A 92 5.16 -1.23 -6.62
CA ASN A 92 4.24 -1.65 -7.67
C ASN A 92 3.08 -0.67 -7.85
N ALA A 93 2.52 -0.11 -6.78
CA ALA A 93 1.46 0.89 -6.89
C ALA A 93 1.94 2.13 -7.65
N VAL A 94 3.16 2.61 -7.39
CA VAL A 94 3.76 3.73 -8.14
C VAL A 94 4.00 3.35 -9.61
N LEU A 95 4.61 2.20 -9.86
CA LEU A 95 4.97 1.74 -11.22
C LEU A 95 3.75 1.36 -12.08
N ASN A 96 2.64 0.97 -11.46
CA ASN A 96 1.39 0.64 -12.16
C ASN A 96 0.60 1.87 -12.60
N TYR A 97 0.93 3.05 -12.09
CA TYR A 97 0.24 4.28 -12.48
C TYR A 97 0.50 4.61 -13.96
N ARG A 98 -0.56 4.97 -14.68
CA ARG A 98 -0.52 5.25 -16.14
C ARG A 98 -0.82 6.70 -16.50
N GLY A 99 -1.07 7.54 -15.51
CA GLY A 99 -1.26 8.98 -15.69
C GLY A 99 0.04 9.77 -15.60
N VAL A 100 -0.09 11.05 -15.33
CA VAL A 100 1.04 11.95 -15.14
C VAL A 100 1.53 11.84 -13.69
N MET A 101 2.83 11.66 -13.49
CA MET A 101 3.41 11.43 -12.16
C MET A 101 3.07 12.55 -11.15
N ARG A 102 2.87 13.78 -11.63
CA ARG A 102 2.41 14.92 -10.81
C ARG A 102 1.07 14.68 -10.10
N ASP A 103 0.22 13.81 -10.61
CA ASP A 103 -1.07 13.49 -9.98
C ASP A 103 -0.91 12.81 -8.61
N MET A 104 0.29 12.27 -8.35
CA MET A 104 0.63 11.69 -7.04
C MET A 104 1.02 12.73 -5.99
N GLU A 105 1.31 13.98 -6.40
CA GLU A 105 1.62 15.05 -5.45
C GLU A 105 0.42 15.31 -4.53
N GLY A 106 0.65 15.20 -3.23
CA GLY A 106 -0.41 15.39 -2.24
C GLY A 106 -1.30 14.16 -2.00
N ALA A 107 -1.07 13.06 -2.73
CA ALA A 107 -1.86 11.83 -2.59
C ALA A 107 -1.60 11.12 -1.25
N THR A 108 -2.53 10.22 -0.92
CA THR A 108 -2.43 9.30 0.22
C THR A 108 -2.14 7.90 -0.27
N VAL A 109 -1.21 7.21 0.40
CA VAL A 109 -0.98 5.77 0.24
C VAL A 109 -1.62 5.02 1.40
N TYR A 110 -2.44 4.05 1.05
CA TYR A 110 -3.01 3.07 1.96
C TYR A 110 -2.29 1.74 1.76
N VAL A 111 -1.67 1.22 2.78
CA VAL A 111 -0.84 0.01 2.68
C VAL A 111 -1.10 -0.93 3.85
N THR A 112 -1.12 -2.23 3.60
CA THR A 112 -1.45 -3.21 4.66
C THR A 112 -0.39 -3.31 5.75
N HIS A 113 0.87 -2.98 5.46
CA HIS A 113 2.01 -3.03 6.39
C HIS A 113 2.77 -1.70 6.40
N TYR A 114 3.49 -1.43 7.49
CA TYR A 114 4.32 -0.23 7.58
C TYR A 114 5.39 -0.22 6.47
N PRO A 115 5.56 0.90 5.73
CA PRO A 115 6.51 0.98 4.61
C PRO A 115 7.97 0.83 5.07
N CYS A 116 8.76 0.06 4.34
CA CYS A 116 10.19 0.02 4.55
C CYS A 116 10.90 1.29 4.05
N ASN A 117 12.18 1.45 4.38
CA ASN A 117 12.96 2.63 3.98
C ASN A 117 13.10 2.78 2.45
N LYS A 118 13.09 1.69 1.69
CA LYS A 118 13.13 1.74 0.22
C LYS A 118 11.85 2.34 -0.33
N CYS A 119 10.69 1.85 0.14
CA CYS A 119 9.39 2.39 -0.24
C CYS A 119 9.22 3.84 0.22
N ALA A 120 9.61 4.17 1.46
CA ALA A 120 9.56 5.55 1.96
C ALA A 120 10.27 6.55 1.04
N ARG A 121 11.44 6.18 0.48
CA ARG A 121 12.15 7.02 -0.50
C ARG A 121 11.36 7.23 -1.78
N ILE A 122 10.74 6.17 -2.31
CA ILE A 122 9.92 6.24 -3.53
C ILE A 122 8.71 7.15 -3.29
N LEU A 123 7.99 6.93 -2.18
CA LEU A 123 6.82 7.71 -1.82
C LEU A 123 7.15 9.20 -1.63
N ALA A 124 8.27 9.51 -0.98
CA ALA A 124 8.75 10.88 -0.83
C ALA A 124 9.06 11.51 -2.20
N GLN A 125 9.72 10.77 -3.10
CA GLN A 125 10.15 11.28 -4.40
C GLN A 125 8.99 11.59 -5.35
N VAL A 126 7.88 10.83 -5.27
CA VAL A 126 6.68 11.07 -6.08
C VAL A 126 5.69 12.07 -5.43
N GLY A 127 6.04 12.62 -4.27
CA GLY A 127 5.27 13.69 -3.64
C GLY A 127 4.08 13.25 -2.78
N ILE A 128 4.05 11.98 -2.33
CA ILE A 128 3.04 11.51 -1.37
C ILE A 128 3.09 12.37 -0.11
N LYS A 129 1.93 12.69 0.47
CA LYS A 129 1.82 13.50 1.67
C LYS A 129 1.23 12.78 2.87
N ARG A 130 0.60 11.64 2.67
CA ARG A 130 0.01 10.85 3.75
C ARG A 130 0.20 9.36 3.49
N VAL A 131 0.54 8.61 4.53
CA VAL A 131 0.58 7.16 4.55
C VAL A 131 -0.34 6.67 5.65
N VAL A 132 -1.26 5.78 5.29
CA VAL A 132 -2.13 5.06 6.23
C VAL A 132 -1.77 3.58 6.15
N TYR A 133 -1.30 3.00 7.25
CA TYR A 133 -0.86 1.62 7.28
C TYR A 133 -1.67 0.76 8.26
N GLY A 134 -1.77 -0.53 7.98
CA GLY A 134 -2.50 -1.47 8.82
C GLY A 134 -1.63 -2.09 9.90
N VAL A 135 -0.82 -3.06 9.52
CA VAL A 135 0.05 -3.81 10.42
C VAL A 135 1.32 -3.04 10.71
N ASP A 136 1.67 -2.96 11.98
CA ASP A 136 2.95 -2.41 12.42
C ASP A 136 4.06 -3.43 12.13
N TRP A 137 4.93 -3.07 11.22
CA TRP A 137 6.01 -3.91 10.73
C TRP A 137 7.35 -3.19 10.85
N ASP A 138 8.37 -3.89 11.34
CA ASP A 138 9.73 -3.40 11.39
C ASP A 138 10.69 -4.45 10.81
N ASP A 139 11.39 -4.08 9.75
CA ASP A 139 12.43 -4.89 9.10
C ASP A 139 13.85 -4.55 9.60
N GLY A 140 13.94 -3.86 10.75
CA GLY A 140 15.19 -3.34 11.31
C GLY A 140 15.66 -2.02 10.66
N ARG A 141 14.86 -1.42 9.78
CA ARG A 141 15.16 -0.14 9.10
C ARG A 141 14.08 0.90 9.29
N ARG A 142 13.22 0.71 10.29
CA ARG A 142 12.09 1.59 10.59
C ARG A 142 12.54 3.01 10.85
N ASP A 143 13.57 3.23 11.66
CA ASP A 143 14.10 4.56 11.96
C ASP A 143 14.47 5.34 10.70
N ALA A 144 15.03 4.66 9.70
CA ALA A 144 15.36 5.27 8.42
C ALA A 144 14.10 5.64 7.63
N ALA A 145 13.08 4.76 7.62
CA ALA A 145 11.80 5.04 6.97
C ALA A 145 11.09 6.23 7.61
N GLU A 146 11.03 6.27 8.94
CA GLU A 146 10.44 7.37 9.71
C GLU A 146 11.16 8.71 9.45
N LYS A 147 12.49 8.68 9.46
CA LYS A 147 13.30 9.87 9.15
C LYS A 147 13.01 10.40 7.75
N ILE A 148 12.96 9.52 6.75
CA ILE A 148 12.67 9.89 5.36
C ILE A 148 11.28 10.54 5.27
N MET A 149 10.24 9.88 5.79
CA MET A 149 8.88 10.36 5.70
C MET A 149 8.69 11.68 6.45
N ARG A 150 9.27 11.81 7.64
CA ARG A 150 9.24 13.06 8.42
C ARG A 150 9.92 14.21 7.68
N MET A 151 11.10 13.99 7.12
CA MET A 151 11.84 15.04 6.38
C MET A 151 11.14 15.43 5.08
N ALA A 152 10.40 14.51 4.46
CA ALA A 152 9.57 14.77 3.29
C ALA A 152 8.22 15.42 3.63
N GLY A 153 7.90 15.61 4.91
CA GLY A 153 6.62 16.15 5.36
C GLY A 153 5.44 15.20 5.10
N ILE A 154 5.68 13.89 5.14
CA ILE A 154 4.64 12.86 5.00
C ILE A 154 4.07 12.56 6.39
N SER A 155 2.75 12.72 6.57
CA SER A 155 2.07 12.24 7.76
C SER A 155 1.89 10.71 7.69
N VAL A 156 2.10 10.04 8.82
CA VAL A 156 2.02 8.57 8.90
C VAL A 156 1.06 8.19 10.02
N GLU A 157 0.04 7.41 9.69
CA GLU A 157 -1.04 7.07 10.60
C GLU A 157 -1.33 5.56 10.54
N GLN A 158 -1.51 4.95 11.70
CA GLN A 158 -1.96 3.57 11.76
C GLN A 158 -3.47 3.51 11.67
N TYR A 159 -3.98 2.74 10.69
CA TYR A 159 -5.39 2.40 10.62
C TYR A 159 -5.74 1.37 11.70
N ARG A 160 -6.62 1.74 12.62
CA ARG A 160 -7.17 0.86 13.65
C ARG A 160 -8.64 0.64 13.36
N THR A 161 -9.03 -0.61 13.22
CA THR A 161 -10.45 -1.04 13.14
C THR A 161 -11.11 -1.03 14.49
#